data_4a0779a7b86e4add7f990faeeee6e768
#
_entry.id   4a0779a7b86e4add7f990faeeee6e768
#
_cell.length_a   1.000
_cell.length_b   1.000
_cell.length_c   1.000
_cell.angle_alpha   90.00
_cell.angle_beta   90.00
_cell.angle_gamma   90.00
#
_symmetry.space_group_name_H-M   'P 1'
#
loop_
_entity.id
_entity.type
_entity.pdbx_description
1 polymer ?
#
loop_
_entity_poly.entity_id
_entity_poly.type
_entity_poly.pdbx_seq_one_letter_code
_entity_poly.pdbx_strand_id
1 'polypeptide(L)'
;FRIELKDIPQIMWVQDSCGGSSVLTLAWPDIYMSQNAKLQGTYNLARYWNYIDRDKPTWGKMYQAWTAHVKNVAELGGRSIDFIMTFVDPDATASGTYDGRDVNWSKGLDGYLVFDGGPTVPNINAWDAEQFAISRATVRNLNDILVSEGIREYHIVGDELTESVEQYKIEWRKALAKAIQLWEDAQLYSTWAVGEDTERYLRKQLKAFEQVLRLLKRYNAVEFRMMREHGISQDGKYGTRDLRRLIKQIEERLRQLRDS
;
A
#
# COMPACT_ATOMS: atom_id res chain seq x y z
N PHE A 1 2.05 13.78 -7.42
CA PHE A 1 2.81 14.64 -6.48
C PHE A 1 4.11 15.14 -7.11
N ARG A 2 5.10 14.26 -7.37
CA ARG A 2 6.44 14.68 -7.86
C ARG A 2 6.38 15.54 -9.13
N ILE A 3 5.49 15.22 -10.05
CA ILE A 3 5.35 15.96 -11.32
C ILE A 3 4.50 17.21 -11.15
N GLU A 4 3.38 17.11 -10.45
CA GLU A 4 2.41 18.19 -10.28
C GLU A 4 2.92 19.29 -9.33
N LEU A 5 3.71 18.91 -8.32
CA LEU A 5 4.27 19.83 -7.32
C LEU A 5 5.80 19.99 -7.49
N LYS A 6 6.31 19.85 -8.71
CA LYS A 6 7.76 19.91 -8.99
C LYS A 6 8.42 21.24 -8.57
N ASP A 7 7.65 22.33 -8.58
CA ASP A 7 8.12 23.66 -8.23
C ASP A 7 8.10 23.94 -6.71
N ILE A 8 7.61 22.96 -5.92
CA ILE A 8 7.62 23.02 -4.46
C ILE A 8 8.70 22.06 -3.96
N PRO A 9 9.67 22.52 -3.14
CA PRO A 9 10.65 21.65 -2.50
C PRO A 9 9.93 20.52 -1.71
N GLN A 10 10.34 19.30 -1.97
CA GLN A 10 9.71 18.13 -1.39
C GLN A 10 10.75 17.27 -0.68
N ILE A 11 10.53 17.02 0.58
CA ILE A 11 11.37 16.17 1.43
C ILE A 11 10.55 14.94 1.85
N MET A 12 11.17 13.78 1.79
CA MET A 12 10.61 12.54 2.30
C MET A 12 11.18 12.24 3.68
N TRP A 13 10.33 12.26 4.69
CA TRP A 13 10.72 11.82 6.03
C TRP A 13 10.18 10.43 6.32
N VAL A 14 11.09 9.46 6.42
CA VAL A 14 10.79 8.05 6.66
C VAL A 14 10.81 7.78 8.15
N GLN A 15 9.67 7.38 8.71
CA GLN A 15 9.56 6.88 10.08
C GLN A 15 9.66 5.35 10.11
N ASP A 16 9.02 4.69 9.15
CA ASP A 16 9.14 3.27 8.85
C ASP A 16 8.56 3.02 7.47
N SER A 17 9.19 2.15 6.68
CA SER A 17 8.72 1.88 5.33
C SER A 17 9.05 0.47 4.88
N CYS A 18 8.05 -0.24 4.37
CA CYS A 18 8.21 -1.60 3.88
C CYS A 18 7.48 -1.85 2.56
N GLY A 19 8.01 -2.77 1.78
CA GLY A 19 7.39 -3.20 0.54
C GLY A 19 7.34 -2.10 -0.52
N GLY A 20 6.18 -1.94 -1.15
CA GLY A 20 5.99 -0.94 -2.21
C GLY A 20 6.17 0.49 -1.76
N SER A 21 5.95 0.81 -0.47
CA SER A 21 6.19 2.14 0.07
C SER A 21 7.67 2.50 0.12
N SER A 22 8.56 1.53 0.41
CA SER A 22 10.01 1.76 0.34
C SER A 22 10.47 2.09 -1.08
N VAL A 23 9.96 1.37 -2.07
CA VAL A 23 10.25 1.67 -3.48
C VAL A 23 9.77 3.08 -3.83
N LEU A 24 8.53 3.43 -3.44
CA LEU A 24 7.98 4.75 -3.71
C LEU A 24 8.77 5.86 -3.02
N THR A 25 9.24 5.64 -1.78
CA THR A 25 10.09 6.57 -1.04
C THR A 25 11.35 6.94 -1.84
N LEU A 26 11.94 5.98 -2.54
CA LEU A 26 13.15 6.19 -3.34
C LEU A 26 12.94 7.08 -4.58
N ALA A 27 11.70 7.49 -4.89
CA ALA A 27 11.41 8.50 -5.90
C ALA A 27 11.77 9.94 -5.47
N TRP A 28 12.06 10.16 -4.19
CA TRP A 28 12.52 11.46 -3.69
C TRP A 28 14.05 11.48 -3.56
N PRO A 29 14.71 12.52 -4.08
CA PRO A 29 16.17 12.68 -3.90
C PRO A 29 16.51 13.00 -2.44
N ASP A 30 15.65 13.78 -1.77
CA ASP A 30 15.85 14.28 -0.43
C ASP A 30 15.08 13.42 0.57
N ILE A 31 15.77 12.42 1.13
CA ILE A 31 15.21 11.49 2.10
C ILE A 31 15.89 11.73 3.45
N TYR A 32 15.09 11.86 4.50
CA TYR A 32 15.52 11.82 5.90
C TYR A 32 14.91 10.61 6.58
N MET A 33 15.64 9.99 7.50
CA MET A 33 15.15 8.81 8.22
C MET A 33 15.15 9.04 9.72
N SER A 34 14.10 8.57 10.39
CA SER A 34 14.10 8.49 11.86
C SER A 34 15.09 7.42 12.33
N GLN A 35 15.62 7.56 13.56
CA GLN A 35 16.67 6.68 14.09
C GLN A 35 16.35 5.17 13.99
N ASN A 36 15.09 4.80 14.20
CA ASN A 36 14.64 3.40 14.14
C ASN A 36 13.99 3.04 12.81
N ALA A 37 14.01 3.96 11.83
CA ALA A 37 13.42 3.73 10.54
C ALA A 37 14.18 2.69 9.73
N LYS A 38 13.43 2.01 8.88
CA LYS A 38 13.95 1.01 7.94
C LYS A 38 13.33 1.21 6.58
N LEU A 39 14.10 0.95 5.55
CA LEU A 39 13.64 0.77 4.19
C LEU A 39 13.71 -0.72 3.86
N GLN A 40 12.56 -1.38 3.73
CA GLN A 40 12.51 -2.80 3.49
C GLN A 40 11.93 -3.09 2.11
N GLY A 41 12.63 -3.91 1.33
CA GLY A 41 12.21 -4.34 0.00
C GLY A 41 10.97 -5.24 -0.01
N THR A 42 10.55 -5.64 -1.19
CA THR A 42 9.38 -6.51 -1.39
C THR A 42 9.58 -7.51 -2.51
N TYR A 43 10.00 -8.73 -2.17
CA TYR A 43 9.98 -9.83 -3.13
C TYR A 43 8.61 -10.49 -3.27
N ASN A 44 7.69 -10.15 -2.36
CA ASN A 44 6.36 -10.75 -2.34
C ASN A 44 5.59 -10.53 -3.64
N LEU A 45 5.82 -9.42 -4.34
CA LEU A 45 5.20 -9.18 -5.63
C LEU A 45 5.67 -10.20 -6.67
N ALA A 46 6.97 -10.40 -6.84
CA ALA A 46 7.50 -11.38 -7.78
C ALA A 46 7.05 -12.81 -7.42
N ARG A 47 7.07 -13.18 -6.13
CA ARG A 47 6.59 -14.49 -5.64
C ARG A 47 5.08 -14.65 -5.78
N TYR A 48 4.31 -13.62 -5.46
CA TYR A 48 2.85 -13.63 -5.56
C TYR A 48 2.39 -13.80 -7.02
N TRP A 49 3.03 -13.11 -7.95
CA TRP A 49 2.75 -13.24 -9.38
C TRP A 49 3.11 -14.63 -9.91
N ASN A 50 4.24 -15.19 -9.51
CA ASN A 50 4.62 -16.56 -9.85
C ASN A 50 3.64 -17.62 -9.32
N TYR A 51 2.98 -17.35 -8.20
CA TYR A 51 2.03 -18.26 -7.59
C TYR A 51 0.64 -18.20 -8.24
N ILE A 52 0.18 -16.99 -8.61
CA ILE A 52 -1.18 -16.79 -9.15
C ILE A 52 -1.26 -17.10 -10.64
N ASP A 53 -0.25 -16.71 -11.39
CA ASP A 53 -0.28 -16.82 -12.85
C ASP A 53 0.62 -17.94 -13.34
N ARG A 54 -0.01 -19.06 -13.70
CA ARG A 54 0.67 -20.19 -14.34
C ARG A 54 0.97 -19.90 -15.82
N ASP A 55 0.47 -18.80 -16.36
CA ASP A 55 0.72 -18.37 -17.73
C ASP A 55 2.00 -17.52 -17.81
N LYS A 56 3.11 -18.19 -18.11
CA LYS A 56 4.43 -17.57 -18.22
C LYS A 56 4.50 -16.34 -19.15
N PRO A 57 3.85 -16.28 -20.33
CA PRO A 57 3.85 -15.10 -21.18
C PRO A 57 3.18 -13.89 -20.54
N THR A 58 2.05 -14.06 -19.88
CA THR A 58 1.33 -12.99 -19.17
C THR A 58 2.15 -12.48 -18.00
N TRP A 59 2.74 -13.39 -17.20
CA TRP A 59 3.65 -13.03 -16.13
C TRP A 59 4.84 -12.20 -16.64
N GLY A 60 5.49 -12.62 -17.71
CA GLY A 60 6.61 -11.89 -18.31
C GLY A 60 6.26 -10.45 -18.68
N LYS A 61 5.07 -10.21 -19.28
CA LYS A 61 4.60 -8.86 -19.60
C LYS A 61 4.36 -8.02 -18.35
N MET A 62 3.75 -8.58 -17.33
CA MET A 62 3.47 -7.88 -16.07
C MET A 62 4.75 -7.55 -15.31
N TYR A 63 5.73 -8.47 -15.29
CA TYR A 63 7.04 -8.22 -14.71
C TYR A 63 7.78 -7.10 -15.44
N GLN A 64 7.75 -7.07 -16.78
CA GLN A 64 8.33 -5.98 -17.57
C GLN A 64 7.66 -4.64 -17.27
N ALA A 65 6.32 -4.60 -17.19
CA ALA A 65 5.60 -3.39 -16.84
C ALA A 65 5.97 -2.90 -15.42
N TRP A 66 6.06 -3.80 -14.47
CA TRP A 66 6.50 -3.50 -13.10
C TRP A 66 7.93 -2.97 -13.06
N THR A 67 8.86 -3.62 -13.77
CA THR A 67 10.25 -3.19 -13.88
C THR A 67 10.36 -1.79 -14.49
N ALA A 68 9.52 -1.46 -15.49
CA ALA A 68 9.46 -0.13 -16.07
C ALA A 68 9.04 0.93 -15.01
N HIS A 69 8.05 0.63 -14.17
CA HIS A 69 7.67 1.52 -13.07
C HIS A 69 8.80 1.71 -12.06
N VAL A 70 9.53 0.66 -11.71
CA VAL A 70 10.67 0.74 -10.79
C VAL A 70 11.79 1.61 -11.39
N LYS A 71 12.05 1.49 -12.69
CA LYS A 71 13.02 2.35 -13.40
C LYS A 71 12.61 3.82 -13.36
N ASN A 72 11.33 4.12 -13.59
CA ASN A 72 10.81 5.48 -13.50
C ASN A 72 10.98 6.05 -12.07
N VAL A 73 10.79 5.23 -11.03
CA VAL A 73 11.04 5.64 -9.63
C VAL A 73 12.53 5.95 -9.43
N ALA A 74 13.43 5.12 -9.96
CA ALA A 74 14.86 5.36 -9.89
C ALA A 74 15.25 6.70 -10.54
N GLU A 75 14.76 6.96 -11.73
CA GLU A 75 15.01 8.22 -12.48
C GLU A 75 14.48 9.44 -11.72
N LEU A 76 13.25 9.38 -11.17
CA LEU A 76 12.67 10.47 -10.39
C LEU A 76 13.47 10.80 -9.13
N GLY A 77 14.05 9.81 -8.49
CA GLY A 77 14.86 9.96 -7.29
C GLY A 77 16.35 10.20 -7.55
N GLY A 78 16.78 10.16 -8.82
CA GLY A 78 18.22 10.22 -9.17
C GLY A 78 19.01 9.02 -8.64
N ARG A 79 18.37 7.84 -8.55
CA ARG A 79 18.96 6.63 -7.97
C ARG A 79 19.45 5.67 -9.03
N SER A 80 20.46 4.86 -8.68
CA SER A 80 20.88 3.74 -9.51
C SER A 80 19.74 2.74 -9.71
N ILE A 81 19.53 2.32 -10.95
CA ILE A 81 18.56 1.29 -11.31
C ILE A 81 18.94 -0.05 -10.66
N ASP A 82 20.22 -0.39 -10.66
CA ASP A 82 20.71 -1.64 -10.06
C ASP A 82 20.39 -1.70 -8.57
N PHE A 83 20.58 -0.59 -7.85
CA PHE A 83 20.22 -0.50 -6.43
C PHE A 83 18.72 -0.69 -6.19
N ILE A 84 17.86 0.04 -6.92
CA ILE A 84 16.40 -0.05 -6.70
C ILE A 84 15.87 -1.42 -7.09
N MET A 85 16.43 -2.06 -8.11
CA MET A 85 16.00 -3.40 -8.52
C MET A 85 16.16 -4.43 -7.40
N THR A 86 17.16 -4.28 -6.52
CA THR A 86 17.33 -5.21 -5.38
C THR A 86 16.15 -5.20 -4.42
N PHE A 87 15.34 -4.13 -4.37
CA PHE A 87 14.15 -4.05 -3.51
C PHE A 87 12.96 -4.88 -4.03
N VAL A 88 12.95 -5.23 -5.31
CA VAL A 88 11.78 -5.84 -5.97
C VAL A 88 12.09 -7.17 -6.62
N ASP A 89 13.32 -7.39 -7.03
CA ASP A 89 13.77 -8.57 -7.76
C ASP A 89 14.75 -9.39 -6.89
N PRO A 90 14.39 -10.64 -6.52
CA PRO A 90 15.27 -11.49 -5.72
C PRO A 90 16.55 -11.93 -6.46
N ASP A 91 16.59 -11.80 -7.78
CA ASP A 91 17.76 -12.15 -8.59
C ASP A 91 18.66 -10.93 -8.87
N ALA A 92 18.22 -9.73 -8.48
CA ALA A 92 19.02 -8.53 -8.64
C ALA A 92 20.12 -8.44 -7.57
N THR A 93 21.30 -8.05 -8.00
CA THR A 93 22.46 -7.79 -7.14
C THR A 93 22.92 -6.36 -7.31
N ALA A 94 23.31 -5.72 -6.24
CA ALA A 94 23.97 -4.43 -6.28
C ALA A 94 24.90 -4.25 -5.07
N SER A 95 25.93 -3.46 -5.24
CA SER A 95 26.78 -3.03 -4.14
C SER A 95 27.12 -1.54 -4.23
N GLY A 96 27.24 -0.92 -3.05
CA GLY A 96 27.66 0.46 -2.89
C GLY A 96 29.16 0.55 -2.64
N THR A 97 29.87 1.40 -3.39
CA THR A 97 31.28 1.73 -3.22
C THR A 97 31.45 3.21 -2.99
N TYR A 98 32.47 3.61 -2.22
CA TYR A 98 32.79 5.01 -1.98
C TYR A 98 33.66 5.55 -3.12
N ASP A 99 33.33 6.75 -3.58
CA ASP A 99 34.14 7.55 -4.49
C ASP A 99 34.28 8.96 -3.90
N GLY A 100 35.29 9.12 -3.06
CA GLY A 100 35.46 10.32 -2.26
C GLY A 100 34.31 10.51 -1.24
N ARG A 101 33.43 11.49 -1.50
CA ARG A 101 32.23 11.74 -0.69
C ARG A 101 30.96 11.12 -1.28
N ASP A 102 31.06 10.67 -2.50
CA ASP A 102 29.93 10.11 -3.23
C ASP A 102 29.88 8.59 -3.07
N VAL A 103 28.71 8.02 -3.30
CA VAL A 103 28.49 6.57 -3.29
C VAL A 103 28.03 6.16 -4.67
N ASN A 104 28.81 5.28 -5.28
CA ASN A 104 28.47 4.67 -6.55
C ASN A 104 27.84 3.32 -6.33
N TRP A 105 26.64 3.13 -6.89
CA TRP A 105 25.94 1.86 -6.90
C TRP A 105 26.08 1.18 -8.25
N SER A 106 26.56 -0.04 -8.23
CA SER A 106 26.74 -0.85 -9.43
C SER A 106 26.25 -2.27 -9.23
N LYS A 107 25.99 -2.95 -10.32
CA LYS A 107 25.71 -4.37 -10.32
C LYS A 107 26.97 -5.14 -9.91
N GLY A 108 26.88 -6.02 -8.94
CA GLY A 108 28.00 -6.81 -8.44
C GLY A 108 28.00 -6.91 -6.93
N LEU A 109 29.05 -7.53 -6.37
CA LEU A 109 29.15 -7.86 -4.94
C LEU A 109 30.43 -7.29 -4.31
N ASP A 110 31.15 -6.43 -5.02
CA ASP A 110 32.50 -5.99 -4.61
C ASP A 110 32.51 -4.71 -3.76
N GLY A 111 31.32 -4.22 -3.34
CA GLY A 111 31.19 -3.01 -2.54
C GLY A 111 31.19 -3.23 -1.04
N TYR A 112 31.09 -2.14 -0.28
CA TYR A 112 31.03 -2.16 1.18
C TYR A 112 29.63 -2.50 1.72
N LEU A 113 28.58 -2.08 1.05
CA LEU A 113 27.20 -2.52 1.32
C LEU A 113 26.74 -3.34 0.13
N VAL A 114 26.39 -4.60 0.38
CA VAL A 114 26.10 -5.57 -0.67
C VAL A 114 24.68 -6.11 -0.51
N PHE A 115 23.97 -6.14 -1.62
CA PHE A 115 22.71 -6.87 -1.79
C PHE A 115 22.97 -7.98 -2.80
N ASP A 116 23.02 -9.20 -2.30
CA ASP A 116 23.42 -10.40 -3.07
C ASP A 116 22.22 -11.15 -3.67
N GLY A 117 21.03 -10.59 -3.55
CA GLY A 117 19.80 -11.29 -3.93
C GLY A 117 19.43 -12.40 -2.93
N GLY A 118 18.56 -13.31 -3.35
CA GLY A 118 18.21 -14.48 -2.55
C GLY A 118 16.90 -14.36 -1.76
N PRO A 119 16.71 -15.16 -0.67
CA PRO A 119 15.42 -15.31 -0.02
C PRO A 119 15.03 -14.12 0.88
N THR A 120 16.00 -13.32 1.31
CA THR A 120 15.79 -12.20 2.21
C THR A 120 15.71 -10.87 1.45
N VAL A 121 14.65 -10.12 1.70
CA VAL A 121 14.51 -8.78 1.12
C VAL A 121 15.56 -7.82 1.73
N PRO A 122 16.07 -6.85 0.95
CA PRO A 122 16.88 -5.77 1.49
C PRO A 122 16.18 -5.09 2.66
N ASN A 123 16.95 -4.82 3.71
CA ASN A 123 16.47 -4.14 4.89
C ASN A 123 17.56 -3.16 5.37
N ILE A 124 17.38 -1.90 5.00
CA ILE A 124 18.37 -0.84 5.24
C ILE A 124 17.91 -0.03 6.44
N ASN A 125 18.73 0.03 7.48
CA ASN A 125 18.50 0.90 8.63
C ASN A 125 18.88 2.35 8.33
N ALA A 126 18.53 3.28 9.22
CA ALA A 126 18.79 4.70 9.03
C ALA A 126 20.29 5.03 8.92
N TRP A 127 21.12 4.33 9.68
CA TRP A 127 22.58 4.56 9.69
C TRP A 127 23.21 4.12 8.36
N ASP A 128 22.91 2.91 7.87
CA ASP A 128 23.38 2.44 6.56
C ASP A 128 22.88 3.34 5.43
N ALA A 129 21.59 3.77 5.51
CA ALA A 129 21.03 4.66 4.51
C ALA A 129 21.76 6.00 4.42
N GLU A 130 22.18 6.56 5.55
CA GLU A 130 22.98 7.78 5.60
C GLU A 130 24.40 7.56 5.09
N GLN A 131 25.08 6.50 5.54
CA GLN A 131 26.46 6.18 5.12
C GLN A 131 26.55 5.93 3.60
N PHE A 132 25.54 5.33 3.00
CA PHE A 132 25.53 5.00 1.57
C PHE A 132 24.73 6.00 0.72
N ALA A 133 24.54 7.23 1.19
CA ALA A 133 23.90 8.34 0.51
C ALA A 133 22.48 8.00 -0.02
N ILE A 134 21.79 7.06 0.61
CA ILE A 134 20.40 6.75 0.35
C ILE A 134 19.49 7.78 1.03
N SER A 135 19.86 8.18 2.25
CA SER A 135 19.27 9.32 2.96
C SER A 135 20.31 10.41 3.22
N ARG A 136 19.84 11.65 3.41
CA ARG A 136 20.69 12.79 3.72
C ARG A 136 21.16 12.79 5.17
N ALA A 137 20.28 12.38 6.09
CA ALA A 137 20.62 12.30 7.51
C ALA A 137 19.60 11.47 8.29
N THR A 138 20.05 11.03 9.48
CA THR A 138 19.21 10.43 10.51
C THR A 138 18.71 11.53 11.45
N VAL A 139 17.39 11.65 11.62
CA VAL A 139 16.73 12.75 12.34
C VAL A 139 15.78 12.23 13.41
N ARG A 140 15.50 13.05 14.43
CA ARG A 140 14.57 12.72 15.52
C ARG A 140 13.18 13.35 15.33
N ASN A 141 13.15 14.51 14.67
CA ASN A 141 11.93 15.30 14.54
C ASN A 141 12.03 16.25 13.32
N LEU A 142 10.92 16.91 13.00
CA LEU A 142 10.84 17.86 11.89
C LEU A 142 11.84 19.02 12.01
N ASN A 143 12.10 19.49 13.23
CA ASN A 143 13.02 20.60 13.43
C ASN A 143 14.45 20.24 13.01
N ASP A 144 14.89 18.99 13.26
CA ASP A 144 16.20 18.51 12.83
C ASP A 144 16.31 18.58 11.28
N ILE A 145 15.25 18.24 10.55
CA ILE A 145 15.19 18.34 9.09
C ILE A 145 15.31 19.81 8.65
N LEU A 146 14.49 20.68 9.21
CA LEU A 146 14.46 22.09 8.84
C LEU A 146 15.80 22.79 9.11
N VAL A 147 16.43 22.49 10.24
CA VAL A 147 17.77 22.99 10.56
C VAL A 147 18.81 22.48 9.57
N SER A 148 18.73 21.19 9.19
CA SER A 148 19.61 20.58 8.16
C SER A 148 19.46 21.26 6.80
N GLU A 149 18.25 21.69 6.44
CA GLU A 149 17.96 22.44 5.21
C GLU A 149 18.24 23.95 5.35
N GLY A 150 18.79 24.40 6.49
CA GLY A 150 19.08 25.81 6.75
C GLY A 150 17.86 26.66 7.08
N ILE A 151 16.71 26.07 7.31
CA ILE A 151 15.45 26.76 7.64
C ILE A 151 15.39 26.96 9.17
N ARG A 152 15.45 28.18 9.61
CA ARG A 152 15.44 28.54 11.04
C ARG A 152 14.12 29.11 11.54
N GLU A 153 13.37 29.74 10.63
CA GLU A 153 12.06 30.29 10.92
C GLU A 153 11.07 29.72 9.89
N TYR A 154 9.93 29.23 10.35
CA TYR A 154 8.92 28.63 9.50
C TYR A 154 7.53 28.76 10.14
N HIS A 155 6.54 28.70 9.29
CA HIS A 155 5.14 28.56 9.70
C HIS A 155 4.62 27.22 9.19
N ILE A 156 4.04 26.42 10.07
CA ILE A 156 3.34 25.20 9.67
C ILE A 156 1.98 25.61 9.11
N VAL A 157 1.69 25.14 7.91
CA VAL A 157 0.41 25.35 7.24
C VAL A 157 -0.23 23.98 7.03
N GLY A 158 -1.52 23.86 7.38
CA GLY A 158 -2.26 22.62 7.16
C GLY A 158 -2.22 21.61 8.31
N ASP A 159 -1.88 22.03 9.53
CA ASP A 159 -1.98 21.19 10.74
C ASP A 159 -3.37 20.57 10.88
N GLU A 160 -4.43 21.32 10.52
CA GLU A 160 -5.81 20.86 10.47
C GLU A 160 -6.00 19.63 9.57
N LEU A 161 -5.20 19.53 8.49
CA LEU A 161 -5.23 18.36 7.59
C LEU A 161 -4.67 17.12 8.26
N THR A 162 -3.64 17.26 9.08
CA THR A 162 -3.04 16.13 9.82
C THR A 162 -4.06 15.56 10.80
N GLU A 163 -4.73 16.40 11.57
CA GLU A 163 -5.79 16.00 12.50
C GLU A 163 -6.95 15.34 11.74
N SER A 164 -7.39 15.94 10.62
CA SER A 164 -8.46 15.41 9.78
C SER A 164 -8.10 14.04 9.19
N VAL A 165 -6.85 13.83 8.77
CA VAL A 165 -6.36 12.55 8.25
C VAL A 165 -6.32 11.49 9.35
N GLU A 166 -5.84 11.82 10.55
CA GLU A 166 -5.83 10.88 11.69
C GLU A 166 -7.25 10.51 12.12
N GLN A 167 -8.16 11.49 12.19
CA GLN A 167 -9.57 11.22 12.46
C GLN A 167 -10.18 10.32 11.39
N TYR A 168 -9.91 10.57 10.10
CA TYR A 168 -10.37 9.72 9.00
C TYR A 168 -9.81 8.28 9.10
N LYS A 169 -8.55 8.12 9.51
CA LYS A 169 -7.95 6.79 9.75
C LYS A 169 -8.69 6.02 10.85
N ILE A 170 -9.08 6.69 11.93
CA ILE A 170 -9.84 6.08 13.01
C ILE A 170 -11.24 5.69 12.54
N GLU A 171 -11.91 6.58 11.81
CA GLU A 171 -13.27 6.37 11.34
C GLU A 171 -13.38 5.20 10.36
N TRP A 172 -12.53 5.14 9.33
CA TRP A 172 -12.62 4.07 8.35
C TRP A 172 -12.25 2.70 8.94
N ARG A 173 -11.35 2.64 9.94
CA ARG A 173 -11.06 1.38 10.65
C ARG A 173 -12.26 0.88 11.44
N LYS A 174 -12.97 1.77 12.13
CA LYS A 174 -14.24 1.44 12.81
C LYS A 174 -15.30 1.01 11.78
N ALA A 175 -15.38 1.70 10.67
CA ALA A 175 -16.28 1.36 9.59
C ALA A 175 -15.97 -0.01 8.98
N LEU A 176 -14.69 -0.38 8.81
CA LEU A 176 -14.26 -1.69 8.34
C LEU A 176 -14.73 -2.80 9.30
N ALA A 177 -14.44 -2.67 10.59
CA ALA A 177 -14.87 -3.66 11.59
C ALA A 177 -16.40 -3.84 11.57
N LYS A 178 -17.15 -2.73 11.47
CA LYS A 178 -18.61 -2.77 11.34
C LYS A 178 -19.09 -3.41 10.05
N ALA A 179 -18.42 -3.15 8.93
CA ALA A 179 -18.77 -3.73 7.64
C ALA A 179 -18.55 -5.25 7.63
N ILE A 180 -17.46 -5.74 8.24
CA ILE A 180 -17.17 -7.18 8.39
C ILE A 180 -18.28 -7.84 9.21
N GLN A 181 -18.61 -7.29 10.39
CA GLN A 181 -19.67 -7.84 11.24
C GLN A 181 -21.02 -7.90 10.50
N LEU A 182 -21.41 -6.82 9.82
CA LEU A 182 -22.66 -6.78 9.07
C LEU A 182 -22.68 -7.78 7.91
N TRP A 183 -21.53 -8.02 7.29
CA TRP A 183 -21.38 -9.02 6.24
C TRP A 183 -21.57 -10.42 6.79
N GLU A 184 -20.92 -10.77 7.91
CA GLU A 184 -21.08 -12.05 8.60
C GLU A 184 -22.53 -12.27 9.05
N ASP A 185 -23.16 -11.26 9.64
CA ASP A 185 -24.58 -11.29 10.01
C ASP A 185 -25.47 -11.57 8.78
N ALA A 186 -25.18 -10.92 7.64
CA ALA A 186 -25.94 -11.12 6.41
C ALA A 186 -25.80 -12.55 5.86
N GLN A 187 -24.63 -13.17 6.00
CA GLN A 187 -24.41 -14.59 5.63
C GLN A 187 -25.24 -15.51 6.55
N LEU A 188 -25.23 -15.26 7.86
CA LEU A 188 -26.04 -16.02 8.83
C LEU A 188 -27.53 -15.87 8.52
N TYR A 189 -28.02 -14.66 8.24
CA TYR A 189 -29.43 -14.46 7.88
C TYR A 189 -29.81 -15.20 6.59
N SER A 190 -28.89 -15.34 5.65
CA SER A 190 -29.11 -16.13 4.44
C SER A 190 -29.35 -17.61 4.76
N THR A 191 -28.63 -18.19 5.72
CA THR A 191 -28.80 -19.60 6.13
C THR A 191 -30.10 -19.82 6.89
N TRP A 192 -30.58 -18.82 7.64
CA TRP A 192 -31.82 -18.87 8.41
C TRP A 192 -33.07 -18.51 7.63
N ALA A 193 -32.93 -18.03 6.39
CA ALA A 193 -34.04 -17.65 5.52
C ALA A 193 -34.71 -18.87 4.88
N VAL A 194 -35.29 -19.76 5.70
CA VAL A 194 -35.96 -20.99 5.29
C VAL A 194 -37.33 -21.12 5.97
N GLY A 195 -38.28 -21.79 5.32
CA GLY A 195 -39.62 -22.03 5.86
C GLY A 195 -40.39 -20.74 6.13
N GLU A 196 -41.15 -20.73 7.23
CA GLU A 196 -42.03 -19.61 7.64
C GLU A 196 -41.23 -18.32 7.98
N ASP A 197 -40.00 -18.43 8.41
CA ASP A 197 -39.13 -17.30 8.78
C ASP A 197 -38.37 -16.67 7.58
N THR A 198 -38.56 -17.17 6.36
CA THR A 198 -37.85 -16.74 5.15
C THR A 198 -37.92 -15.23 4.96
N GLU A 199 -39.13 -14.64 4.97
CA GLU A 199 -39.30 -13.20 4.73
C GLU A 199 -38.59 -12.37 5.81
N ARG A 200 -38.70 -12.75 7.06
CA ARG A 200 -38.10 -12.07 8.21
C ARG A 200 -36.57 -12.00 8.07
N TYR A 201 -35.91 -13.10 7.73
CA TYR A 201 -34.47 -13.16 7.61
C TYR A 201 -33.94 -12.52 6.33
N LEU A 202 -34.66 -12.60 5.22
CA LEU A 202 -34.33 -11.86 3.98
C LEU A 202 -34.37 -10.34 4.22
N ARG A 203 -35.34 -9.82 4.99
CA ARG A 203 -35.38 -8.40 5.35
C ARG A 203 -34.19 -7.98 6.22
N LYS A 204 -33.74 -8.83 7.17
CA LYS A 204 -32.55 -8.58 7.96
C LYS A 204 -31.27 -8.59 7.11
N GLN A 205 -31.17 -9.56 6.21
CA GLN A 205 -30.06 -9.66 5.26
C GLN A 205 -29.98 -8.42 4.35
N LEU A 206 -31.12 -8.01 3.79
CA LEU A 206 -31.20 -6.81 2.97
C LEU A 206 -30.69 -5.58 3.70
N LYS A 207 -31.20 -5.35 4.93
CA LYS A 207 -30.78 -4.22 5.76
C LYS A 207 -29.28 -4.24 6.09
N ALA A 208 -28.73 -5.41 6.34
CA ALA A 208 -27.30 -5.56 6.60
C ALA A 208 -26.47 -5.20 5.34
N PHE A 209 -26.82 -5.74 4.18
CA PHE A 209 -26.11 -5.40 2.92
C PHE A 209 -26.24 -3.94 2.52
N GLU A 210 -27.39 -3.30 2.75
CA GLU A 210 -27.55 -1.86 2.52
C GLU A 210 -26.63 -1.03 3.42
N GLN A 211 -26.45 -1.45 4.68
CA GLN A 211 -25.52 -0.79 5.59
C GLN A 211 -24.07 -0.98 5.15
N VAL A 212 -23.67 -2.20 4.74
CA VAL A 212 -22.35 -2.44 4.16
C VAL A 212 -22.14 -1.54 2.95
N LEU A 213 -23.08 -1.49 2.01
CA LEU A 213 -22.99 -0.65 0.81
C LEU A 213 -22.79 0.84 1.13
N ARG A 214 -23.43 1.34 2.19
CA ARG A 214 -23.22 2.72 2.65
C ARG A 214 -21.81 2.95 3.16
N LEU A 215 -21.25 2.00 3.92
CA LEU A 215 -19.89 2.08 4.44
C LEU A 215 -18.84 2.02 3.32
N LEU A 216 -19.04 1.12 2.32
CA LEU A 216 -18.16 1.04 1.14
C LEU A 216 -18.16 2.34 0.33
N LYS A 217 -19.32 2.97 0.14
CA LYS A 217 -19.43 4.24 -0.59
C LYS A 217 -18.80 5.42 0.17
N ARG A 218 -18.87 5.39 1.50
CA ARG A 218 -18.31 6.47 2.33
C ARG A 218 -16.80 6.38 2.46
N TYR A 219 -16.26 5.16 2.50
CA TYR A 219 -14.84 4.89 2.76
C TYR A 219 -14.27 3.93 1.72
N ASN A 220 -13.59 4.45 0.70
CA ASN A 220 -12.95 3.62 -0.34
C ASN A 220 -11.96 2.60 0.26
N ALA A 221 -11.29 2.95 1.38
CA ALA A 221 -10.40 2.05 2.10
C ALA A 221 -11.12 0.80 2.63
N VAL A 222 -12.39 0.92 3.03
CA VAL A 222 -13.21 -0.21 3.50
C VAL A 222 -13.51 -1.15 2.33
N GLU A 223 -13.90 -0.63 1.17
CA GLU A 223 -14.13 -1.45 -0.02
C GLU A 223 -12.88 -2.24 -0.40
N PHE A 224 -11.75 -1.56 -0.50
CA PHE A 224 -10.46 -2.18 -0.85
C PHE A 224 -10.06 -3.30 0.13
N ARG A 225 -10.19 -3.06 1.44
CA ARG A 225 -9.82 -4.02 2.48
C ARG A 225 -10.76 -5.22 2.52
N MET A 226 -12.06 -5.00 2.43
CA MET A 226 -13.03 -6.09 2.37
C MET A 226 -12.81 -6.99 1.16
N MET A 227 -12.52 -6.41 0.01
CA MET A 227 -12.24 -7.18 -1.20
C MET A 227 -10.96 -8.03 -1.09
N ARG A 228 -9.92 -7.49 -0.47
CA ARG A 228 -8.58 -8.10 -0.50
C ARG A 228 -8.26 -9.00 0.68
N GLU A 229 -8.68 -8.63 1.88
CA GLU A 229 -8.26 -9.31 3.13
C GLU A 229 -9.28 -10.29 3.68
N HIS A 230 -10.56 -10.07 3.38
CA HIS A 230 -11.64 -10.88 3.92
C HIS A 230 -12.23 -11.87 2.93
N GLY A 231 -11.57 -12.13 1.81
CA GLY A 231 -11.93 -13.19 0.87
C GLY A 231 -13.36 -13.07 0.32
N ILE A 232 -13.93 -11.86 0.36
CA ILE A 232 -15.29 -11.58 -0.12
C ILE A 232 -15.37 -11.83 -1.63
N SER A 233 -14.24 -12.14 -2.24
CA SER A 233 -14.18 -12.82 -3.54
C SER A 233 -12.77 -13.37 -3.81
N GLN A 234 -12.68 -14.65 -4.08
CA GLN A 234 -11.51 -15.23 -4.72
C GLN A 234 -11.29 -14.69 -6.15
N ASP A 235 -12.33 -14.12 -6.75
CA ASP A 235 -12.34 -13.62 -8.14
C ASP A 235 -12.35 -12.08 -8.24
N GLY A 236 -12.12 -11.34 -7.17
CA GLY A 236 -12.15 -9.86 -7.17
C GLY A 236 -13.55 -9.25 -7.43
N LYS A 237 -14.64 -10.01 -7.24
CA LYS A 237 -15.97 -9.66 -7.74
C LYS A 237 -16.92 -8.95 -6.77
N TYR A 238 -16.56 -8.68 -5.52
CA TYR A 238 -17.49 -8.06 -4.55
C TYR A 238 -17.16 -6.62 -4.20
N GLY A 239 -17.05 -5.77 -5.23
CA GLY A 239 -17.13 -4.34 -5.05
C GLY A 239 -18.57 -3.86 -4.87
N THR A 240 -18.72 -2.58 -4.71
CA THR A 240 -20.02 -1.87 -4.62
C THR A 240 -21.04 -2.32 -5.68
N ARG A 241 -20.57 -2.73 -6.87
CA ARG A 241 -21.40 -3.20 -7.99
C ARG A 241 -22.09 -4.54 -7.68
N ASP A 242 -21.33 -5.50 -7.16
CA ASP A 242 -21.86 -6.85 -6.91
C ASP A 242 -22.77 -6.86 -5.70
N LEU A 243 -22.45 -6.05 -4.69
CA LEU A 243 -23.32 -5.87 -3.53
C LEU A 243 -24.68 -5.28 -3.93
N ARG A 244 -24.72 -4.33 -4.88
CA ARG A 244 -25.99 -3.83 -5.45
C ARG A 244 -26.79 -4.93 -6.14
N ARG A 245 -26.12 -5.83 -6.86
CA ARG A 245 -26.77 -6.96 -7.52
C ARG A 245 -27.39 -7.93 -6.50
N LEU A 246 -26.66 -8.26 -5.43
CA LEU A 246 -27.18 -9.09 -4.33
C LEU A 246 -28.39 -8.45 -3.65
N ILE A 247 -28.33 -7.16 -3.35
CA ILE A 247 -29.46 -6.40 -2.80
C ILE A 247 -30.69 -6.54 -3.71
N LYS A 248 -30.52 -6.29 -5.00
CA LYS A 248 -31.61 -6.42 -5.97
C LYS A 248 -32.22 -7.83 -6.03
N GLN A 249 -31.39 -8.87 -5.98
CA GLN A 249 -31.86 -10.26 -5.95
C GLN A 249 -32.70 -10.55 -4.69
N ILE A 250 -32.31 -10.03 -3.53
CA ILE A 250 -33.06 -10.20 -2.28
C ILE A 250 -34.41 -9.43 -2.38
N GLU A 251 -34.42 -8.22 -2.90
CA GLU A 251 -35.64 -7.44 -3.11
C GLU A 251 -36.63 -8.16 -4.04
N GLU A 252 -36.14 -8.73 -5.14
CA GLU A 252 -36.96 -9.52 -6.07
C GLU A 252 -37.55 -10.75 -5.38
N ARG A 253 -36.76 -11.49 -4.60
CA ARG A 253 -37.23 -12.63 -3.82
C ARG A 253 -38.30 -12.24 -2.78
N LEU A 254 -38.13 -11.11 -2.11
CA LEU A 254 -39.11 -10.57 -1.17
C LEU A 254 -40.41 -10.15 -1.83
N ARG A 255 -40.38 -9.68 -3.10
CA ARG A 255 -41.61 -9.41 -3.89
C ARG A 255 -42.32 -10.70 -4.23
N GLN A 256 -41.63 -11.72 -4.71
CA GLN A 256 -42.23 -13.02 -5.04
C GLN A 256 -42.90 -13.66 -3.83
N LEU A 257 -42.36 -13.54 -2.63
CA LEU A 257 -42.95 -14.05 -1.40
C LEU A 257 -44.22 -13.29 -0.95
N ARG A 258 -44.41 -12.07 -1.41
CA ARG A 258 -45.61 -11.27 -1.13
C ARG A 258 -46.75 -11.56 -2.12
N ASP A 259 -46.39 -11.98 -3.34
CA ASP A 259 -47.32 -12.23 -4.42
C ASP A 259 -47.79 -13.71 -4.44
N SER A 260 -47.18 -14.58 -3.59
CA SER A 260 -47.54 -15.99 -3.38
C SER A 260 -48.43 -16.15 -2.15
#